data_9904c4f53e202b0005701d03420aa8fe
#
_entry.id   9904c4f53e202b0005701d03420aa8fe
#
_cell.length_a   1.000
_cell.length_b   1.000
_cell.length_c   1.000
_cell.angle_alpha   90.00
_cell.angle_beta   90.00
_cell.angle_gamma   90.00
#
_symmetry.space_group_name_H-M   'P 1'
#
loop_
_entity.id
_entity.type
_entity.pdbx_description
1 polymer ?
#
loop_
_entity_poly.entity_id
_entity_poly.type
_entity_poly.pdbx_seq_one_letter_code
_entity_poly.pdbx_strand_id
1 'polypeptide(L)'
;MKIAVSSNGKNLTDNVSEVFARCPYFCIAEIKNQKIDKTEIIKNESTNQMGGAGISVAQLMAEKNVNAVITGNVGPRAFDVLKQFNIEIYRGEGKVKEAVEKFIEGKLEKFE
;
A
#
# COMPACT_ATOMS: atom_id res chain seq x y z
N MET A 1 4.11 -3.97 13.10
CA MET A 1 3.40 -3.05 12.21
C MET A 1 3.45 -3.58 10.79
N LYS A 2 2.31 -3.62 10.13
CA LYS A 2 2.22 -4.03 8.73
C LYS A 2 1.94 -2.84 7.84
N ILE A 3 2.66 -2.75 6.73
CA ILE A 3 2.39 -1.73 5.72
C ILE A 3 2.21 -2.40 4.36
N ALA A 4 1.35 -1.83 3.53
CA ALA A 4 1.10 -2.30 2.19
C ALA A 4 1.58 -1.27 1.19
N VAL A 5 2.31 -1.72 0.16
CA VAL A 5 2.80 -0.84 -0.89
C VAL A 5 2.21 -1.30 -2.21
N SER A 6 1.54 -0.38 -2.93
CA SER A 6 1.05 -0.67 -4.28
C SER A 6 2.27 -0.84 -5.19
N SER A 7 2.32 -1.94 -5.94
CA SER A 7 3.52 -2.31 -6.68
C SER A 7 3.19 -2.69 -8.12
N ASN A 8 4.09 -2.33 -9.03
CA ASN A 8 4.00 -2.71 -10.44
C ASN A 8 4.50 -4.12 -10.72
N GLY A 9 5.15 -4.75 -9.76
CA GLY A 9 5.70 -6.09 -9.93
C GLY A 9 5.80 -6.86 -8.63
N LYS A 10 6.40 -8.04 -8.71
CA LYS A 10 6.47 -9.01 -7.60
C LYS A 10 7.72 -8.86 -6.73
N ASN A 11 8.60 -7.92 -7.04
CA ASN A 11 9.89 -7.80 -6.37
C ASN A 11 9.99 -6.47 -5.64
N LEU A 12 10.77 -6.44 -4.58
CA LEU A 12 11.04 -5.21 -3.82
C LEU A 12 11.79 -4.17 -4.66
N THR A 13 12.41 -4.59 -5.75
CA THR A 13 13.10 -3.70 -6.68
C THR A 13 12.18 -3.13 -7.76
N ASP A 14 10.93 -3.60 -7.83
CA ASP A 14 9.94 -3.02 -8.73
C ASP A 14 9.45 -1.69 -8.18
N ASN A 15 8.84 -0.88 -9.03
CA ASN A 15 8.41 0.45 -8.66
C ASN A 15 7.08 0.45 -7.93
N VAL A 16 6.93 1.41 -7.04
CA VAL A 16 5.64 1.74 -6.42
C VAL A 16 4.68 2.11 -7.54
N SER A 17 3.47 1.52 -7.53
CA SER A 17 2.44 1.88 -8.49
C SER A 17 1.84 3.24 -8.15
N GLU A 18 1.58 4.03 -9.19
CA GLU A 18 0.93 5.33 -9.04
C GLU A 18 -0.53 5.22 -8.63
N VAL A 19 -1.14 4.03 -8.80
CA VAL A 19 -2.57 3.85 -8.49
C VAL A 19 -2.74 2.79 -7.41
N PHE A 20 -3.58 3.09 -6.44
CA PHE A 20 -3.85 2.18 -5.34
C PHE A 20 -4.75 1.01 -5.76
N ALA A 21 -5.88 1.32 -6.40
CA ALA A 21 -6.92 0.32 -6.63
C ALA A 21 -6.63 -0.61 -7.80
N ARG A 22 -5.87 -0.17 -8.77
CA ARG A 22 -5.66 -0.88 -10.04
C ARG A 22 -4.25 -1.40 -10.23
N CYS A 23 -3.40 -1.32 -9.23
CA CYS A 23 -2.05 -1.87 -9.33
C CYS A 23 -2.10 -3.39 -9.44
N PRO A 24 -1.13 -4.02 -10.11
CA PRO A 24 -1.15 -5.49 -10.27
C PRO A 24 -0.82 -6.24 -8.98
N TYR A 25 -0.02 -5.68 -8.09
CA TYR A 25 0.42 -6.37 -6.87
C TYR A 25 0.47 -5.42 -5.69
N PHE A 26 0.42 -6.01 -4.48
CA PHE A 26 0.75 -5.31 -3.24
C PHE A 26 1.87 -6.05 -2.55
N CYS A 27 2.83 -5.29 -2.03
CA CYS A 27 3.84 -5.81 -1.13
C CYS A 27 3.39 -5.49 0.29
N ILE A 28 3.17 -6.53 1.10
CA ILE A 28 2.84 -6.36 2.51
C ILE A 28 4.13 -6.57 3.29
N ALA A 29 4.61 -5.54 3.94
CA ALA A 29 5.85 -5.60 4.72
C ALA A 29 5.53 -5.52 6.20
N GLU A 30 6.10 -6.43 6.96
CA GLU A 30 6.00 -6.39 8.42
C GLU A 30 7.25 -5.72 8.97
N ILE A 31 7.05 -4.67 9.76
CA ILE A 31 8.13 -3.87 10.32
C ILE A 31 8.27 -4.18 11.80
N LYS A 32 9.48 -4.56 12.21
CA LYS A 32 9.84 -4.79 13.60
C LYS A 32 11.19 -4.15 13.89
N ASN A 33 11.29 -3.45 15.00
CA ASN A 33 12.54 -2.80 15.42
C ASN A 33 13.12 -1.91 14.32
N GLN A 34 12.23 -1.19 13.61
CA GLN A 34 12.60 -0.27 12.53
C GLN A 34 13.28 -0.95 11.35
N LYS A 35 12.97 -2.24 11.14
CA LYS A 35 13.51 -3.00 10.02
C LYS A 35 12.40 -3.84 9.39
N ILE A 36 12.57 -4.17 8.12
CA ILE A 36 11.67 -5.09 7.44
C ILE A 36 11.96 -6.50 7.97
N ASP A 37 10.95 -7.11 8.62
CA ASP A 37 11.06 -8.46 9.16
C ASP A 37 10.63 -9.49 8.13
N LYS A 38 9.45 -9.29 7.54
CA LYS A 38 8.88 -10.20 6.55
C LYS A 38 8.21 -9.42 5.45
N THR A 39 8.15 -10.01 4.26
CA THR A 39 7.38 -9.46 3.14
C THR A 39 6.53 -10.55 2.53
N GLU A 40 5.36 -10.14 2.06
CA GLU A 40 4.43 -11.00 1.34
C GLU A 40 3.99 -10.24 0.09
N ILE A 41 4.02 -10.89 -1.07
CA ILE A 41 3.52 -10.29 -2.30
C ILE A 41 2.16 -10.90 -2.61
N ILE A 42 1.16 -10.07 -2.73
CA ILE A 42 -0.18 -10.53 -3.08
C ILE A 42 -0.61 -9.94 -4.42
N LYS A 43 -1.31 -10.74 -5.20
CA LYS A 43 -1.87 -10.28 -6.46
C LYS A 43 -3.15 -9.48 -6.18
N ASN A 44 -3.32 -8.37 -6.88
CA ASN A 44 -4.55 -7.59 -6.76
C ASN A 44 -5.62 -8.20 -7.66
N GLU A 45 -6.62 -8.83 -7.05
CA GLU A 45 -7.71 -9.47 -7.78
C GLU A 45 -8.76 -8.47 -8.27
N SER A 46 -8.66 -7.20 -7.89
CA SER A 46 -9.64 -6.17 -8.23
C SER A 46 -9.28 -5.35 -9.47
N THR A 47 -8.18 -5.67 -10.16
CA THR A 47 -7.70 -4.86 -11.30
C THR A 47 -8.71 -4.72 -12.42
N ASN A 48 -9.53 -5.76 -12.66
CA ASN A 48 -10.53 -5.78 -13.72
C ASN A 48 -11.95 -5.54 -13.21
N GLN A 49 -12.10 -5.17 -11.96
CA GLN A 49 -13.41 -4.90 -11.38
C GLN A 49 -14.01 -3.65 -12.02
N MET A 50 -15.28 -3.72 -12.41
CA MET A 50 -15.91 -2.62 -13.15
C MET A 50 -16.20 -1.39 -12.29
N GLY A 51 -16.42 -1.58 -11.02
CA GLY A 51 -16.65 -0.47 -10.08
C GLY A 51 -16.32 -0.91 -8.68
N GLY A 52 -16.04 0.04 -7.79
CA GLY A 52 -15.76 -0.24 -6.39
C GLY A 52 -14.42 -0.90 -6.11
N ALA A 53 -13.49 -0.88 -7.07
CA ALA A 53 -12.17 -1.50 -6.88
C ALA A 53 -11.43 -0.89 -5.69
N GLY A 54 -11.48 0.43 -5.55
CA GLY A 54 -10.82 1.11 -4.43
C GLY A 54 -11.38 0.68 -3.09
N ILE A 55 -12.70 0.52 -2.99
CA ILE A 55 -13.36 0.08 -1.77
C ILE A 55 -12.97 -1.37 -1.46
N SER A 56 -12.99 -2.25 -2.47
CA SER A 56 -12.63 -3.65 -2.30
C SER A 56 -11.19 -3.81 -1.80
N VAL A 57 -10.28 -3.05 -2.38
CA VAL A 57 -8.86 -3.11 -1.99
C VAL A 57 -8.66 -2.54 -0.59
N ALA A 58 -9.36 -1.45 -0.26
CA ALA A 58 -9.28 -0.88 1.10
C ALA A 58 -9.77 -1.87 2.14
N GLN A 59 -10.86 -2.59 1.85
CA GLN A 59 -11.36 -3.64 2.74
C GLN A 59 -10.37 -4.79 2.88
N LEU A 60 -9.69 -5.17 1.80
CA LEU A 60 -8.65 -6.20 1.84
C LEU A 60 -7.50 -5.77 2.76
N MET A 61 -7.11 -4.50 2.72
CA MET A 61 -6.07 -3.98 3.60
C MET A 61 -6.49 -4.13 5.07
N ALA A 62 -7.74 -3.82 5.39
CA ALA A 62 -8.25 -3.98 6.74
C ALA A 62 -8.26 -5.45 7.17
N GLU A 63 -8.66 -6.36 6.28
CA GLU A 63 -8.66 -7.79 6.55
C GLU A 63 -7.25 -8.34 6.81
N LYS A 64 -6.26 -7.76 6.17
CA LYS A 64 -4.86 -8.14 6.33
C LYS A 64 -4.19 -7.46 7.54
N ASN A 65 -4.94 -6.66 8.28
CA ASN A 65 -4.44 -5.93 9.46
C ASN A 65 -3.32 -4.95 9.11
N VAL A 66 -3.42 -4.32 7.96
CA VAL A 66 -2.47 -3.30 7.50
C VAL A 66 -2.68 -2.03 8.31
N ASN A 67 -1.60 -1.43 8.76
CA ASN A 67 -1.62 -0.19 9.54
C ASN A 67 -1.45 1.05 8.67
N ALA A 68 -0.73 0.91 7.57
CA ALA A 68 -0.45 2.03 6.67
C ALA A 68 -0.31 1.53 5.23
N VAL A 69 -0.60 2.41 4.29
CA VAL A 69 -0.49 2.14 2.85
C VAL A 69 0.46 3.17 2.25
N ILE A 70 1.32 2.70 1.34
CA ILE A 70 2.18 3.56 0.54
C ILE A 70 1.76 3.40 -0.91
N THR A 71 1.42 4.49 -1.59
CA THR A 71 0.99 4.47 -2.98
C THR A 71 1.29 5.82 -3.63
N GLY A 72 1.32 5.85 -4.96
CA GLY A 72 1.50 7.10 -5.68
C GLY A 72 0.28 8.01 -5.61
N ASN A 73 -0.90 7.42 -5.66
CA ASN A 73 -2.14 8.17 -5.58
C ASN A 73 -3.29 7.27 -5.10
N VAL A 74 -4.32 7.88 -4.53
CA VAL A 74 -5.47 7.16 -4.02
C VAL A 74 -6.74 7.96 -4.33
N GLY A 75 -7.78 7.27 -4.81
CA GLY A 75 -9.06 7.91 -5.10
C GLY A 75 -9.80 8.26 -3.81
N PRO A 76 -10.78 9.19 -3.88
CA PRO A 76 -11.47 9.67 -2.69
C PRO A 76 -12.26 8.60 -1.96
N ARG A 77 -12.86 7.65 -2.66
CA ARG A 77 -13.63 6.59 -2.00
C ARG A 77 -12.74 5.62 -1.23
N ALA A 78 -11.62 5.22 -1.85
CA ALA A 78 -10.65 4.36 -1.18
C ALA A 78 -10.04 5.08 0.02
N PHE A 79 -9.72 6.36 -0.14
CA PHE A 79 -9.20 7.19 0.94
C PHE A 79 -10.15 7.16 2.14
N ASP A 80 -11.45 7.41 1.90
CA ASP A 80 -12.44 7.45 2.98
C ASP A 80 -12.55 6.11 3.70
N VAL A 81 -12.58 5.00 2.95
CA VAL A 81 -12.68 3.67 3.55
C VAL A 81 -11.44 3.34 4.37
N LEU A 82 -10.25 3.64 3.85
CA LEU A 82 -9.01 3.43 4.59
C LEU A 82 -9.01 4.23 5.90
N LYS A 83 -9.45 5.48 5.86
CA LYS A 83 -9.54 6.31 7.06
C LYS A 83 -10.52 5.73 8.08
N GLN A 84 -11.63 5.18 7.62
CA GLN A 84 -12.60 4.53 8.51
C GLN A 84 -12.00 3.35 9.27
N PHE A 85 -11.05 2.65 8.66
CA PHE A 85 -10.34 1.54 9.30
C PHE A 85 -9.08 1.97 10.04
N ASN A 86 -8.86 3.29 10.18
CA ASN A 86 -7.69 3.85 10.85
C ASN A 86 -6.37 3.46 10.17
N ILE A 87 -6.40 3.30 8.84
CA ILE A 87 -5.23 3.00 8.05
C ILE A 87 -4.66 4.33 7.52
N GLU A 88 -3.41 4.60 7.83
CA GLU A 88 -2.73 5.80 7.36
C GLU A 88 -2.28 5.62 5.92
N ILE A 89 -2.23 6.71 5.16
CA ILE A 89 -1.94 6.66 3.72
C ILE A 89 -0.80 7.61 3.43
N TYR A 90 0.26 7.09 2.81
CA TYR A 90 1.46 7.86 2.50
C TYR A 90 1.74 7.84 1.01
N ARG A 91 2.27 8.94 0.51
CA ARG A 91 2.70 9.04 -0.88
C ARG A 91 4.11 8.48 -1.01
N GLY A 92 4.29 7.53 -1.93
CA GLY A 92 5.59 6.96 -2.21
C GLY A 92 5.82 6.85 -3.70
N GLU A 93 7.09 6.83 -4.10
CA GLU A 93 7.51 6.65 -5.48
C GLU A 93 8.85 5.94 -5.51
N GLY A 94 9.31 5.56 -6.68
CA GLY A 94 10.55 4.82 -6.83
C GLY A 94 10.37 3.37 -6.48
N LYS A 95 11.44 2.72 -6.05
CA LYS A 95 11.39 1.29 -5.74
C LYS A 95 10.62 1.03 -4.46
N VAL A 96 9.89 -0.08 -4.44
CA VAL A 96 9.11 -0.48 -3.26
C VAL A 96 9.98 -0.52 -2.00
N LYS A 97 11.16 -1.14 -2.09
CA LYS A 97 12.08 -1.23 -0.96
C LYS A 97 12.47 0.15 -0.44
N GLU A 98 12.80 1.07 -1.33
CA GLU A 98 13.18 2.42 -0.96
C GLU A 98 12.04 3.18 -0.30
N ALA A 99 10.82 2.99 -0.80
CA ALA A 99 9.64 3.62 -0.20
C ALA A 99 9.40 3.11 1.22
N VAL A 100 9.56 1.81 1.45
CA VAL A 100 9.44 1.24 2.80
C VAL A 100 10.50 1.82 3.73
N GLU A 101 11.74 1.92 3.27
CA GLU A 101 12.82 2.49 4.05
C GLU A 101 12.55 3.95 4.43
N LYS A 102 12.04 4.74 3.48
CA LYS A 102 11.65 6.13 3.74
C LYS A 102 10.50 6.22 4.74
N PHE A 103 9.55 5.30 4.65
CA PHE A 103 8.47 5.24 5.62
C PHE A 103 9.02 5.02 7.04
N ILE A 104 9.93 4.05 7.19
CA ILE A 104 10.56 3.74 8.48
C ILE A 104 11.29 4.96 9.03
N GLU A 105 11.93 5.73 8.16
CA GLU A 105 12.67 6.94 8.53
C GLU A 105 11.77 8.17 8.75
N GLY A 106 10.48 8.03 8.52
CA GLY A 106 9.54 9.14 8.68
C GLY A 106 9.65 10.21 7.60
N LYS A 107 10.09 9.84 6.41
CA LYS A 107 10.36 10.79 5.31
C LYS A 107 9.27 10.87 4.26
N LEU A 108 8.21 10.08 4.37
CA LEU A 108 7.13 10.12 3.38
C LEU A 108 6.06 11.13 3.76
N GLU A 109 5.51 11.79 2.74
CA GLU A 109 4.40 12.71 2.89
C GLU A 109 3.10 11.93 3.05
N LYS A 110 2.29 12.36 4.00
CA LYS A 110 1.01 11.71 4.29
C LYS A 110 -0.10 12.36 3.47
N PHE A 111 -0.99 11.53 2.91
CA PHE A 111 -2.21 12.03 2.29
C PHE A 111 -3.17 12.49 3.39
N GLU A 112 -3.75 13.66 3.21
CA GLU A 112 -4.68 14.25 4.15
C GLU A 112 -6.04 14.58 3.56
#